data_53cdb02cb1fe7e25856bceb62c7e4add
#
_entry.id   53cdb02cb1fe7e25856bceb62c7e4add
#
_cell.length_a   1.000
_cell.length_b   1.000
_cell.length_c   1.000
_cell.angle_alpha   90.00
_cell.angle_beta   90.00
_cell.angle_gamma   90.00
#
_symmetry.space_group_name_H-M   'P 1'
#
loop_
_entity.id
_entity.type
_entity.pdbx_description
1 polymer ?
#
loop_
_entity_poly.entity_id
_entity_poly.type
_entity_poly.pdbx_seq_one_letter_code
_entity_poly.pdbx_strand_id
1 'polypeptide(L)'
;MSIVVNLFGVPSAGKSTGAAYIFSQLKLAGVNCELVTEYAKDKVWEENKEIFKPENQVYIFAKQFYRMNRCKDKVDVIITDSPLLLSAFYNKSAVLGREFNNLAAHCFNSFYNKNYLLLRDKPYNPRGRL
;
A
#
# COMPACT_ATOMS: atom_id res chain seq x y z
N MET A 1 -6.74 3.84 -18.74
CA MET A 1 -6.11 4.47 -17.56
C MET A 1 -6.72 3.89 -16.30
N SER A 2 -5.88 3.44 -15.38
CA SER A 2 -6.37 2.88 -14.12
C SER A 2 -6.55 3.97 -13.07
N ILE A 3 -7.66 3.92 -12.34
CA ILE A 3 -7.87 4.74 -11.16
C ILE A 3 -7.39 3.92 -9.96
N VAL A 4 -6.60 4.53 -9.08
CA VAL A 4 -6.13 3.87 -7.86
C VAL A 4 -6.90 4.40 -6.66
N VAL A 5 -7.59 3.50 -5.97
CA VAL A 5 -8.28 3.80 -4.71
C VAL A 5 -7.31 3.46 -3.59
N ASN A 6 -6.79 4.49 -2.94
CA ASN A 6 -5.82 4.37 -1.86
C ASN A 6 -6.51 4.51 -0.50
N LEU A 7 -6.35 3.53 0.37
CA LEU A 7 -6.84 3.62 1.73
C LEU A 7 -5.69 3.94 2.68
N PHE A 8 -5.76 5.12 3.28
CA PHE A 8 -4.81 5.59 4.29
C PHE A 8 -5.44 5.42 5.67
N GLY A 9 -4.62 5.30 6.68
CA GLY A 9 -5.08 5.21 8.06
C GLY A 9 -4.02 4.57 8.93
N VAL A 10 -4.18 4.74 10.25
CA VAL A 10 -3.31 4.09 11.24
C VAL A 10 -3.62 2.59 11.30
N PRO A 11 -2.74 1.77 11.91
CA PRO A 11 -3.03 0.35 12.11
C PRO A 11 -4.38 0.16 12.80
N SER A 12 -5.12 -0.86 12.37
CA SER A 12 -6.47 -1.19 12.87
C SER A 12 -7.55 -0.15 12.53
N ALA A 13 -7.29 0.74 11.57
CA ALA A 13 -8.33 1.63 11.05
C ALA A 13 -9.27 0.95 10.07
N GLY A 14 -8.99 -0.32 9.70
CA GLY A 14 -9.85 -1.07 8.80
C GLY A 14 -9.43 -1.01 7.34
N LYS A 15 -8.17 -0.67 7.06
CA LYS A 15 -7.70 -0.54 5.66
C LYS A 15 -7.85 -1.83 4.87
N SER A 16 -7.37 -2.96 5.42
CA SER A 16 -7.46 -4.24 4.72
C SER A 16 -8.91 -4.67 4.52
N THR A 17 -9.74 -4.53 5.55
CA THR A 17 -11.15 -4.86 5.49
C THR A 17 -11.87 -3.96 4.50
N GLY A 18 -11.62 -2.66 4.56
CA GLY A 18 -12.23 -1.69 3.65
C GLY A 18 -11.83 -1.95 2.20
N ALA A 19 -10.55 -2.24 1.96
CA ALA A 19 -10.07 -2.56 0.61
C ALA A 19 -10.74 -3.81 0.05
N ALA A 20 -10.83 -4.86 0.87
CA ALA A 20 -11.49 -6.11 0.47
C ALA A 20 -12.97 -5.89 0.15
N TYR A 21 -13.65 -5.07 0.97
CA TYR A 21 -15.05 -4.75 0.77
C TYR A 21 -15.27 -4.00 -0.55
N ILE A 22 -14.50 -2.94 -0.78
CA ILE A 22 -14.61 -2.16 -2.02
C ILE A 22 -14.32 -3.05 -3.22
N PHE A 23 -13.28 -3.86 -3.14
CA PHE A 23 -12.92 -4.78 -4.21
C PHE A 23 -14.08 -5.74 -4.54
N SER A 24 -14.67 -6.35 -3.50
CA SER A 24 -15.76 -7.29 -3.71
C SER A 24 -16.99 -6.62 -4.32
N GLN A 25 -17.33 -5.41 -3.87
CA GLN A 25 -18.48 -4.68 -4.41
C GLN A 25 -18.28 -4.30 -5.87
N LEU A 26 -17.08 -3.85 -6.22
CA LEU A 26 -16.78 -3.51 -7.62
C LEU A 26 -16.80 -4.74 -8.52
N LYS A 27 -16.27 -5.88 -8.05
CA LYS A 27 -16.35 -7.14 -8.79
C LYS A 27 -17.78 -7.56 -9.03
N LEU A 28 -18.63 -7.49 -8.00
CA LEU A 28 -20.04 -7.84 -8.13
C LEU A 28 -20.78 -6.92 -9.09
N ALA A 29 -20.34 -5.67 -9.20
CA ALA A 29 -20.90 -4.70 -10.14
C ALA A 29 -20.34 -4.84 -11.57
N GLY A 30 -19.44 -5.79 -11.81
CA GLY A 30 -18.89 -6.05 -13.13
C GLY A 30 -17.72 -5.13 -13.51
N VAL A 31 -17.13 -4.43 -12.56
CA VAL A 31 -16.01 -3.54 -12.81
C VAL A 31 -14.73 -4.37 -12.93
N ASN A 32 -13.92 -4.07 -13.96
CA ASN A 32 -12.60 -4.70 -14.12
C ASN A 32 -11.64 -4.04 -13.10
N CYS A 33 -11.37 -4.74 -12.00
CA CYS A 33 -10.57 -4.21 -10.91
C CYS A 33 -9.66 -5.26 -10.28
N GLU A 34 -8.64 -4.80 -9.55
CA GLU A 34 -7.71 -5.66 -8.84
C GLU A 34 -7.43 -5.11 -7.45
N LEU A 35 -7.23 -6.03 -6.51
CA LEU A 35 -6.85 -5.69 -5.15
C LEU A 35 -5.33 -5.91 -5.01
N VAL A 36 -4.62 -4.85 -4.62
CA VAL A 36 -3.18 -4.92 -4.40
C VAL A 36 -2.91 -4.76 -2.91
N THR A 37 -2.52 -5.86 -2.27
CA THR A 37 -2.29 -5.90 -0.83
C THR A 37 -0.85 -5.52 -0.49
N GLU A 38 -0.59 -5.32 0.80
CA GLU A 38 0.70 -4.91 1.31
C GLU A 38 1.73 -6.03 1.21
N TYR A 39 2.81 -5.81 0.46
CA TYR A 39 3.89 -6.77 0.32
C TYR A 39 4.57 -7.07 1.66
N ALA A 40 4.81 -6.02 2.46
CA ALA A 40 5.52 -6.14 3.73
C ALA A 40 4.82 -7.10 4.70
N LYS A 41 3.50 -7.22 4.61
CA LYS A 41 2.74 -8.10 5.49
C LYS A 41 3.15 -9.57 5.35
N ASP A 42 3.46 -10.00 4.12
CA ASP A 42 3.95 -11.37 3.90
C ASP A 42 5.23 -11.60 4.68
N LYS A 43 6.10 -10.59 4.75
CA LYS A 43 7.38 -10.69 5.45
C LYS A 43 7.22 -10.68 6.97
N VAL A 44 6.16 -10.04 7.48
CA VAL A 44 5.82 -10.13 8.90
C VAL A 44 5.45 -11.56 9.25
N TRP A 45 4.58 -12.19 8.46
CA TRP A 45 4.19 -13.59 8.70
C TRP A 45 5.36 -14.57 8.54
N GLU A 46 6.32 -14.26 7.68
CA GLU A 46 7.53 -15.08 7.50
C GLU A 46 8.56 -14.84 8.60
N GLU A 47 8.31 -13.90 9.49
CA GLU A 47 9.23 -13.50 10.57
C GLU A 47 10.59 -13.04 10.04
N ASN A 48 10.60 -12.45 8.86
CA ASN A 48 11.82 -11.96 8.20
C ASN A 48 12.21 -10.60 8.76
N LYS A 49 13.04 -10.60 9.80
CA LYS A 49 13.44 -9.35 10.46
C LYS A 49 14.45 -8.55 9.65
N GLU A 50 15.26 -9.23 8.85
CA GLU A 50 16.32 -8.58 8.07
C GLU A 50 15.74 -7.56 7.08
N ILE A 51 14.62 -7.90 6.43
CA ILE A 51 14.04 -7.05 5.41
C ILE A 51 13.48 -5.74 6.00
N PHE A 52 13.24 -5.70 7.32
CA PHE A 52 12.69 -4.52 7.97
C PHE A 52 13.74 -3.55 8.51
N LYS A 53 15.03 -3.81 8.25
CA LYS A 53 16.06 -2.82 8.54
C LYS A 53 15.78 -1.55 7.74
N PRO A 54 16.04 -0.35 8.33
CA PRO A 54 15.67 0.91 7.67
C PRO A 54 16.17 1.04 6.24
N GLU A 55 17.39 0.65 5.95
CA GLU A 55 17.96 0.75 4.60
C GLU A 55 17.31 -0.20 3.59
N ASN A 56 16.56 -1.21 4.05
CA ASN A 56 15.86 -2.15 3.18
C ASN A 56 14.46 -1.67 2.80
N GLN A 57 14.07 -0.48 3.27
CA GLN A 57 12.79 0.11 2.89
C GLN A 57 12.67 0.29 1.37
N VAL A 58 13.81 0.55 0.71
CA VAL A 58 13.83 0.69 -0.75
C VAL A 58 13.41 -0.60 -1.44
N TYR A 59 13.79 -1.77 -0.91
CA TYR A 59 13.40 -3.05 -1.46
C TYR A 59 11.89 -3.28 -1.28
N ILE A 60 11.38 -3.02 -0.09
CA ILE A 60 9.94 -3.15 0.21
C ILE A 60 9.14 -2.25 -0.73
N PHE A 61 9.58 -1.00 -0.89
CA PHE A 61 8.94 -0.05 -1.78
C PHE A 61 8.93 -0.55 -3.23
N ALA A 62 10.07 -1.04 -3.72
CA ALA A 62 10.17 -1.53 -5.09
C ALA A 62 9.21 -2.70 -5.35
N LYS A 63 9.06 -3.60 -4.38
CA LYS A 63 8.12 -4.72 -4.49
C LYS A 63 6.68 -4.24 -4.53
N GLN A 64 6.34 -3.27 -3.66
CA GLN A 64 4.99 -2.72 -3.64
C GLN A 64 4.68 -1.97 -4.94
N PHE A 65 5.62 -1.17 -5.42
CA PHE A 65 5.48 -0.45 -6.66
C PHE A 65 5.28 -1.41 -7.84
N TYR A 66 6.05 -2.49 -7.88
CA TYR A 66 5.90 -3.49 -8.93
C TYR A 66 4.50 -4.11 -8.92
N ARG A 67 3.97 -4.43 -7.74
CA ARG A 67 2.62 -4.99 -7.61
C ARG A 67 1.57 -4.05 -8.19
N MET A 68 1.72 -2.74 -7.96
CA MET A 68 0.82 -1.73 -8.51
C MET A 68 1.00 -1.60 -10.02
N ASN A 69 2.24 -1.49 -10.44
CA ASN A 69 2.58 -1.16 -11.81
C ASN A 69 2.20 -2.26 -12.80
N ARG A 70 2.26 -3.52 -12.38
CA ARG A 70 1.88 -4.66 -13.24
C ARG A 70 0.39 -4.67 -13.58
N CYS A 71 -0.45 -4.00 -12.80
CA CYS A 71 -1.89 -3.90 -13.05
C CYS A 71 -2.26 -2.61 -13.79
N LYS A 72 -1.36 -1.63 -13.81
CA LYS A 72 -1.63 -0.33 -14.40
C LYS A 72 -2.02 -0.48 -15.87
N ASP A 73 -3.10 0.19 -16.24
CA ASP A 73 -3.66 0.19 -17.60
C ASP A 73 -4.18 -1.17 -18.08
N LYS A 74 -4.20 -2.17 -17.20
CA LYS A 74 -4.80 -3.49 -17.50
C LYS A 74 -6.15 -3.67 -16.83
N VAL A 75 -6.40 -2.91 -15.77
CA VAL A 75 -7.67 -2.87 -15.08
C VAL A 75 -8.13 -1.41 -14.99
N ASP A 76 -9.44 -1.23 -14.79
CA ASP A 76 -9.99 0.12 -14.66
C ASP A 76 -9.78 0.71 -13.27
N VAL A 77 -9.79 -0.14 -12.25
CA VAL A 77 -9.63 0.30 -10.85
C VAL A 77 -8.67 -0.63 -10.12
N ILE A 78 -7.72 -0.03 -9.43
CA ILE A 78 -6.82 -0.73 -8.51
C ILE A 78 -7.19 -0.26 -7.10
N ILE A 79 -7.43 -1.20 -6.19
CA ILE A 79 -7.72 -0.89 -4.79
C ILE A 79 -6.51 -1.33 -3.96
N THR A 80 -5.99 -0.48 -3.09
CA THR A 80 -4.87 -0.86 -2.25
C THR A 80 -5.04 -0.37 -0.81
N ASP A 81 -4.65 -1.22 0.13
CA ASP A 81 -4.52 -0.89 1.54
C ASP A 81 -3.10 -0.44 1.90
N SER A 82 -2.22 -0.35 0.90
CA SER A 82 -0.82 0.03 1.10
C SER A 82 -0.40 1.08 0.07
N PRO A 83 -0.91 2.32 0.19
CA PRO A 83 -0.53 3.39 -0.74
C PRO A 83 0.99 3.59 -0.78
N LEU A 84 1.53 3.79 -1.96
CA LEU A 84 2.98 3.94 -2.16
C LEU A 84 3.58 5.08 -1.33
N LEU A 85 2.81 6.14 -1.12
CA LEU A 85 3.29 7.30 -0.37
C LEU A 85 3.63 6.97 1.08
N LEU A 86 3.05 5.90 1.65
CA LEU A 86 3.36 5.49 3.02
C LEU A 86 4.83 5.13 3.20
N SER A 87 5.51 4.66 2.16
CA SER A 87 6.94 4.35 2.25
C SER A 87 7.77 5.59 2.62
N ALA A 88 7.38 6.76 2.11
CA ALA A 88 8.04 8.01 2.48
C ALA A 88 7.81 8.36 3.94
N PHE A 89 6.58 8.15 4.45
CA PHE A 89 6.26 8.43 5.85
C PHE A 89 7.00 7.50 6.81
N TYR A 90 7.24 6.26 6.40
CA TYR A 90 7.89 5.26 7.26
C TYR A 90 9.41 5.20 7.08
N ASN A 91 9.98 5.98 6.17
CA ASN A 91 11.41 5.98 5.95
C ASN A 91 12.15 6.59 7.13
N LYS A 92 12.97 5.77 7.80
CA LYS A 92 13.80 6.19 8.93
C LYS A 92 15.28 6.06 8.61
N SER A 93 15.63 5.80 7.35
CA SER A 93 17.01 5.58 6.93
C SER A 93 17.66 6.88 6.52
N ALA A 94 18.79 7.22 7.19
CA ALA A 94 19.61 8.34 6.77
C ALA A 94 20.28 8.05 5.43
N VAL A 95 20.57 6.78 5.15
CA VAL A 95 21.20 6.37 3.89
C VAL A 95 20.25 6.62 2.70
N LEU A 96 18.99 6.24 2.85
CA LEU A 96 18.00 6.47 1.79
C LEU A 96 17.61 7.94 1.67
N GLY A 97 17.45 8.60 2.81
CA GLY A 97 17.26 10.04 2.88
C GLY A 97 16.05 10.57 2.14
N ARG A 98 16.14 11.86 1.82
CA ARG A 98 15.07 12.58 1.10
C ARG A 98 14.93 12.09 -0.34
N GLU A 99 16.00 11.61 -0.93
CA GLU A 99 15.98 11.11 -2.31
C GLU A 99 15.00 9.95 -2.45
N PHE A 100 14.98 9.05 -1.47
CA PHE A 100 14.00 7.97 -1.47
C PHE A 100 12.58 8.50 -1.30
N ASN A 101 12.38 9.45 -0.40
CA ASN A 101 11.06 10.04 -0.18
C ASN A 101 10.54 10.71 -1.44
N ASN A 102 11.41 11.40 -2.17
CA ASN A 102 11.06 12.05 -3.42
C ASN A 102 10.70 11.02 -4.49
N LEU A 103 11.45 9.92 -4.56
CA LEU A 103 11.14 8.84 -5.49
C LEU A 103 9.78 8.22 -5.18
N ALA A 104 9.51 7.93 -3.91
CA ALA A 104 8.22 7.35 -3.51
C ALA A 104 7.06 8.26 -3.88
N ALA A 105 7.19 9.56 -3.63
CA ALA A 105 6.17 10.53 -4.00
C ALA A 105 6.00 10.62 -5.52
N HIS A 106 7.10 10.59 -6.26
CA HIS A 106 7.07 10.62 -7.72
C HIS A 106 6.36 9.40 -8.30
N CYS A 107 6.69 8.22 -7.80
CA CYS A 107 6.02 6.99 -8.23
C CYS A 107 4.53 6.99 -7.86
N PHE A 108 4.19 7.46 -6.66
CA PHE A 108 2.80 7.59 -6.24
C PHE A 108 2.02 8.50 -7.20
N ASN A 109 2.61 9.65 -7.53
CA ASN A 109 1.98 10.63 -8.40
C ASN A 109 1.91 10.21 -9.87
N SER A 110 2.57 9.12 -10.25
CA SER A 110 2.45 8.57 -11.59
C SER A 110 1.12 7.85 -11.82
N PHE A 111 0.36 7.60 -10.75
CA PHE A 111 -0.95 6.99 -10.83
C PHE A 111 -2.05 8.02 -10.69
N TYR A 112 -3.25 7.65 -11.12
CA TYR A 112 -4.44 8.49 -10.99
C TYR A 112 -5.13 8.14 -9.67
N ASN A 113 -4.83 8.90 -8.62
CA ASN A 113 -5.16 8.52 -7.25
C ASN A 113 -6.48 9.08 -6.75
N LYS A 114 -7.26 8.25 -6.06
CA LYS A 114 -8.39 8.63 -5.22
C LYS A 114 -8.04 8.21 -3.80
N ASN A 115 -7.88 9.17 -2.91
CA ASN A 115 -7.34 8.93 -1.57
C ASN A 115 -8.43 9.03 -0.52
N TYR A 116 -8.50 8.03 0.36
CA TYR A 116 -9.46 7.99 1.46
C TYR A 116 -8.72 7.77 2.77
N LEU A 117 -9.03 8.57 3.77
CA LEU A 117 -8.46 8.42 5.10
C LEU A 117 -9.50 7.73 6.00
N LEU A 118 -9.12 6.58 6.54
CA LEU A 118 -9.97 5.83 7.45
C LEU A 118 -9.62 6.21 8.89
N LEU A 119 -10.66 6.49 9.68
CA LEU A 119 -10.50 6.81 11.08
C LEU A 119 -10.65 5.53 11.91
N ARG A 120 -9.76 5.36 12.91
CA ARG A 120 -9.82 4.18 13.77
C ARG A 120 -10.95 4.35 14.78
N ASP A 121 -11.88 3.39 14.79
CA ASP A 121 -12.98 3.32 15.74
C ASP A 121 -12.93 2.06 16.62
N LYS A 122 -11.86 1.25 16.49
CA LYS A 122 -11.69 -0.01 17.21
C LYS A 122 -10.34 -0.05 17.91
N PRO A 123 -10.21 -0.84 19.00
CA PRO A 123 -8.91 -1.02 19.64
C PRO A 123 -7.86 -1.56 18.66
N TYR A 124 -6.61 -1.15 18.88
CA TYR A 124 -5.49 -1.62 18.06
C TYR A 124 -5.28 -3.12 18.24
N ASN A 125 -5.17 -3.83 17.11
CA ASN A 125 -4.87 -5.26 17.10
C ASN A 125 -3.51 -5.45 16.39
N PRO A 126 -2.45 -5.87 17.09
CA PRO A 126 -1.12 -6.01 16.50
C PRO A 126 -0.92 -7.25 15.66
N ARG A 127 -1.89 -8.15 15.56
CA ARG A 127 -1.76 -9.39 14.79
C ARG A 127 -1.48 -9.07 13.33
N GLY A 128 -0.41 -9.67 12.77
CA GLY A 128 0.00 -9.45 11.40
C GLY A 128 0.63 -8.10 11.13
N ARG A 129 1.08 -7.40 12.19
CA ARG A 129 1.73 -6.09 12.09
C ARG A 129 3.08 -6.09 12.78
N LEU A 130 3.89 -5.11 12.45
CA LEU A 130 5.18 -4.90 13.09
C LEU A 130 5.05 -4.27 14.47
#